data_777ec80f872cead9d8b76f438afa6593
#
_entry.id   777ec80f872cead9d8b76f438afa6593
#
_cell.length_a   1.000
_cell.length_b   1.000
_cell.length_c   1.000
_cell.angle_alpha   90.00
_cell.angle_beta   90.00
_cell.angle_gamma   90.00
#
_symmetry.space_group_name_H-M   'P 1'
#
loop_
_entity.id
_entity.type
_entity.pdbx_description
1 polymer ?
#
loop_
_entity_poly.entity_id
_entity_poly.type
_entity_poly.pdbx_seq_one_letter_code
_entity_poly.pdbx_strand_id
1 'polypeptide(L)'
;KNNIDLIGITKNNNSPENLNKIKEAAKLAFIDQFIESLPCGYNTLVGDRGIRLSGGQRQRLFIARELFRSPSLLILDEATSSLDVESERKIQKSINFLKGSITLIIITHRLSTIKNVDNIFLIDKGKIVQEGNFEKLSSLKSDLFYKLLKLSN
;
A
#
# COMPACT_ATOMS: atom_id res chain seq x y z
N LYS A 1 -24.05 14.93 -4.07
CA LYS A 1 -24.36 13.65 -4.79
C LYS A 1 -23.04 13.19 -5.40
N ASN A 2 -22.17 12.58 -4.62
CA ASN A 2 -20.84 12.23 -5.07
C ASN A 2 -20.85 10.75 -5.48
N ASN A 3 -21.10 10.51 -6.77
CA ASN A 3 -20.74 9.23 -7.39
C ASN A 3 -19.21 9.20 -7.44
N ILE A 4 -18.59 8.49 -6.51
CA ILE A 4 -17.15 8.26 -6.54
C ILE A 4 -16.96 7.04 -7.44
N ASP A 5 -16.47 7.29 -8.65
CA ASP A 5 -15.94 6.21 -9.50
C ASP A 5 -14.89 5.43 -8.73
N LEU A 6 -14.74 4.14 -9.01
CA LEU A 6 -13.90 3.22 -8.25
C LEU A 6 -12.46 3.78 -8.04
N ILE A 7 -11.99 4.60 -8.96
CA ILE A 7 -10.66 5.24 -8.91
C ILE A 7 -10.74 6.75 -8.69
N GLY A 8 -11.94 7.32 -8.46
CA GLY A 8 -12.09 8.75 -8.17
C GLY A 8 -11.81 9.67 -9.36
N ILE A 9 -11.83 9.13 -10.56
CA ILE A 9 -11.66 9.88 -11.81
C ILE A 9 -13.03 10.30 -12.25
N THR A 10 -13.27 11.59 -12.26
CA THR A 10 -14.53 12.20 -12.70
C THR A 10 -14.89 11.76 -14.12
N LYS A 11 -16.18 11.66 -14.42
CA LYS A 11 -16.80 11.23 -15.69
C LYS A 11 -16.23 11.89 -16.98
N ASN A 12 -15.37 12.87 -16.87
CA ASN A 12 -14.82 13.62 -17.99
C ASN A 12 -13.50 13.07 -18.55
N ASN A 13 -12.95 11.97 -18.03
CA ASN A 13 -11.63 11.47 -18.43
C ASN A 13 -11.68 10.06 -19.04
N ASN A 14 -12.70 9.73 -19.82
CA ASN A 14 -12.82 8.46 -20.54
C ASN A 14 -11.94 8.37 -21.81
N SER A 15 -10.77 8.99 -21.85
CA SER A 15 -9.85 8.74 -22.94
C SER A 15 -9.26 7.32 -22.84
N PRO A 16 -9.03 6.63 -23.96
CA PRO A 16 -8.40 5.30 -23.96
C PRO A 16 -7.06 5.28 -23.23
N GLU A 17 -6.31 6.36 -23.29
CA GLU A 17 -5.03 6.52 -22.61
C GLU A 17 -5.18 6.53 -21.09
N ASN A 18 -6.17 7.26 -20.56
CA ASN A 18 -6.46 7.28 -19.14
C ASN A 18 -6.94 5.91 -18.62
N LEU A 19 -7.73 5.19 -19.41
CA LEU A 19 -8.18 3.86 -19.03
C LEU A 19 -7.00 2.88 -18.90
N ASN A 20 -6.01 2.97 -19.79
CA ASN A 20 -4.81 2.15 -19.70
C ASN A 20 -4.00 2.47 -18.45
N LYS A 21 -3.78 3.76 -18.14
CA LYS A 21 -3.12 4.18 -16.89
C LYS A 21 -3.86 3.69 -15.64
N ILE A 22 -5.19 3.73 -15.65
CA ILE A 22 -6.02 3.22 -14.57
C ILE A 22 -5.80 1.73 -14.36
N LYS A 23 -5.82 0.95 -15.45
CA LYS A 23 -5.60 -0.50 -15.40
C LYS A 23 -4.19 -0.83 -14.91
N GLU A 24 -3.18 -0.10 -15.35
CA GLU A 24 -1.80 -0.27 -14.87
C GLU A 24 -1.69 0.01 -13.37
N ALA A 25 -2.23 1.13 -12.90
CA ALA A 25 -2.25 1.46 -11.47
C ALA A 25 -2.98 0.40 -10.64
N ALA A 26 -4.10 -0.13 -11.13
CA ALA A 26 -4.84 -1.20 -10.47
C ALA A 26 -4.04 -2.52 -10.42
N LYS A 27 -3.32 -2.87 -11.49
CA LYS A 27 -2.41 -4.03 -11.51
C LYS A 27 -1.28 -3.89 -10.51
N LEU A 28 -0.61 -2.74 -10.47
CA LEU A 28 0.45 -2.44 -9.52
C LEU A 28 -0.02 -2.53 -8.06
N ALA A 29 -1.28 -2.18 -7.79
CA ALA A 29 -1.92 -2.30 -6.49
C ALA A 29 -2.55 -3.68 -6.23
N PHE A 30 -2.46 -4.65 -7.14
CA PHE A 30 -3.06 -5.99 -7.05
C PHE A 30 -4.57 -5.96 -6.74
N ILE A 31 -5.32 -5.03 -7.36
CA ILE A 31 -6.77 -4.87 -7.22
C ILE A 31 -7.53 -5.08 -8.54
N ASP A 32 -6.83 -5.17 -9.66
CA ASP A 32 -7.37 -5.30 -11.02
C ASP A 32 -8.33 -6.49 -11.17
N GLN A 33 -7.93 -7.69 -10.76
CA GLN A 33 -8.77 -8.89 -10.84
C GLN A 33 -10.07 -8.74 -10.06
N PHE A 34 -10.01 -8.11 -8.87
CA PHE A 34 -11.22 -7.82 -8.11
C PHE A 34 -12.12 -6.84 -8.86
N ILE A 35 -11.57 -5.76 -9.40
CA ILE A 35 -12.34 -4.76 -10.17
C ILE A 35 -13.01 -5.43 -11.39
N GLU A 36 -12.28 -6.27 -12.13
CA GLU A 36 -12.79 -6.97 -13.30
C GLU A 36 -13.88 -7.99 -12.96
N SER A 37 -13.88 -8.55 -11.76
CA SER A 37 -14.93 -9.45 -11.28
C SER A 37 -16.25 -8.77 -10.93
N LEU A 38 -16.28 -7.42 -10.84
CA LEU A 38 -17.47 -6.66 -10.53
C LEU A 38 -18.40 -6.53 -11.75
N PRO A 39 -19.73 -6.48 -11.57
CA PRO A 39 -20.69 -6.43 -12.69
C PRO A 39 -20.46 -5.30 -13.69
N CYS A 40 -20.01 -4.13 -13.21
CA CYS A 40 -19.69 -2.96 -14.04
C CYS A 40 -18.19 -2.70 -14.15
N GLY A 41 -17.32 -3.63 -13.72
CA GLY A 41 -15.87 -3.48 -13.76
C GLY A 41 -15.41 -2.14 -13.17
N TYR A 42 -14.58 -1.42 -13.91
CA TYR A 42 -14.06 -0.11 -13.53
C TYR A 42 -15.13 1.00 -13.41
N ASN A 43 -16.33 0.79 -13.94
CA ASN A 43 -17.47 1.71 -13.81
C ASN A 43 -18.34 1.42 -12.58
N THR A 44 -17.94 0.49 -11.73
CA THR A 44 -18.68 0.14 -10.53
C THR A 44 -18.66 1.28 -9.51
N LEU A 45 -19.82 1.64 -8.97
CA LEU A 45 -19.92 2.61 -7.88
C LEU A 45 -19.54 1.95 -6.56
N VAL A 46 -18.70 2.62 -5.79
CA VAL A 46 -18.29 2.19 -4.44
C VAL A 46 -18.66 3.24 -3.39
N GLY A 47 -18.89 2.81 -2.15
CA GLY A 47 -19.26 3.66 -1.03
C GLY A 47 -20.69 3.43 -0.55
N ASP A 48 -21.30 4.40 0.12
CA ASP A 48 -22.58 4.25 0.84
C ASP A 48 -23.75 3.79 -0.04
N ARG A 49 -23.72 4.07 -1.34
CA ARG A 49 -24.73 3.67 -2.32
C ARG A 49 -24.24 2.67 -3.37
N GLY A 50 -23.06 2.10 -3.16
CA GLY A 50 -22.43 1.13 -4.06
C GLY A 50 -21.93 -0.10 -3.33
N ILE A 51 -21.02 -0.83 -3.96
CA ILE A 51 -20.41 -2.04 -3.39
C ILE A 51 -19.57 -1.67 -2.16
N ARG A 52 -19.77 -2.42 -1.07
CA ARG A 52 -18.90 -2.32 0.12
C ARG A 52 -17.62 -3.09 -0.12
N LEU A 53 -16.49 -2.39 0.05
CA LEU A 53 -15.16 -2.97 -0.05
C LEU A 53 -14.69 -3.52 1.31
N SER A 54 -13.95 -4.65 1.30
CA SER A 54 -13.20 -5.06 2.49
C SER A 54 -12.11 -4.04 2.82
N GLY A 55 -11.55 -4.10 4.03
CA GLY A 55 -10.43 -3.23 4.43
C GLY A 55 -9.25 -3.31 3.46
N GLY A 56 -8.86 -4.53 3.08
CA GLY A 56 -7.76 -4.75 2.13
C GLY A 56 -8.07 -4.29 0.70
N GLN A 57 -9.31 -4.47 0.24
CA GLN A 57 -9.72 -3.96 -1.08
C GLN A 57 -9.69 -2.43 -1.09
N ARG A 58 -10.18 -1.79 -0.05
CA ARG A 58 -10.16 -0.34 0.10
C ARG A 58 -8.74 0.21 0.10
N GLN A 59 -7.85 -0.40 0.87
CA GLN A 59 -6.46 0.01 0.96
C GLN A 59 -5.73 -0.09 -0.39
N ARG A 60 -5.89 -1.22 -1.09
CA ARG A 60 -5.31 -1.39 -2.44
C ARG A 60 -5.90 -0.41 -3.46
N LEU A 61 -7.17 -0.08 -3.33
CA LEU A 61 -7.80 0.94 -4.17
C LEU A 61 -7.21 2.33 -3.90
N PHE A 62 -6.92 2.69 -2.64
CA PHE A 62 -6.22 3.93 -2.32
C PHE A 62 -4.81 3.96 -2.90
N ILE A 63 -4.06 2.87 -2.80
CA ILE A 63 -2.74 2.75 -3.43
C ILE A 63 -2.86 2.95 -4.96
N ALA A 64 -3.81 2.28 -5.62
CA ALA A 64 -4.03 2.44 -7.06
C ALA A 64 -4.34 3.89 -7.46
N ARG A 65 -5.15 4.61 -6.68
CA ARG A 65 -5.47 6.02 -6.91
C ARG A 65 -4.25 6.92 -6.86
N GLU A 66 -3.37 6.69 -5.89
CA GLU A 66 -2.15 7.48 -5.79
C GLU A 66 -1.16 7.12 -6.91
N LEU A 67 -1.02 5.84 -7.26
CA LEU A 67 -0.17 5.40 -8.37
C LEU A 67 -0.62 5.94 -9.73
N PHE A 68 -1.93 6.09 -9.96
CA PHE A 68 -2.46 6.72 -11.18
C PHE A 68 -1.91 8.14 -11.40
N ARG A 69 -1.58 8.86 -10.32
CA ARG A 69 -0.99 10.19 -10.37
C ARG A 69 0.50 10.20 -10.71
N SER A 70 1.10 9.01 -10.88
CA SER A 70 2.54 8.84 -11.15
C SER A 70 3.42 9.59 -10.14
N PRO A 71 3.29 9.32 -8.82
CA PRO A 71 4.02 10.04 -7.80
C PRO A 71 5.50 9.66 -7.82
N SER A 72 6.39 10.59 -7.48
CA SER A 72 7.80 10.31 -7.21
C SER A 72 8.03 9.82 -5.78
N LEU A 73 7.11 10.12 -4.86
CA LEU A 73 7.12 9.73 -3.46
C LEU A 73 5.74 9.23 -3.05
N LEU A 74 5.68 8.05 -2.42
CA LEU A 74 4.47 7.49 -1.82
C LEU A 74 4.70 7.22 -0.33
N ILE A 75 3.82 7.76 0.52
CA ILE A 75 3.84 7.53 1.96
C ILE A 75 2.72 6.56 2.32
N LEU A 76 3.08 5.45 2.96
CA LEU A 76 2.16 4.42 3.44
C LEU A 76 2.18 4.42 4.97
N ASP A 77 1.16 5.02 5.58
CA ASP A 77 1.01 5.07 7.03
C ASP A 77 0.09 3.94 7.49
N GLU A 78 0.67 2.99 8.23
CA GLU A 78 -0.01 1.79 8.75
C GLU A 78 -0.89 1.05 7.72
N ALA A 79 -0.47 1.01 6.47
CA ALA A 79 -1.26 0.51 5.34
C ALA A 79 -1.72 -0.97 5.48
N THR A 80 -1.21 -1.71 6.46
CA THR A 80 -1.55 -3.12 6.70
C THR A 80 -2.08 -3.41 8.10
N SER A 81 -2.25 -2.40 8.96
CA SER A 81 -2.48 -2.57 10.41
C SER A 81 -3.74 -3.38 10.78
N SER A 82 -4.79 -3.37 9.95
CA SER A 82 -6.08 -4.03 10.22
C SER A 82 -6.49 -5.03 9.15
N LEU A 83 -5.53 -5.62 8.43
CA LEU A 83 -5.81 -6.48 7.29
C LEU A 83 -5.65 -7.96 7.62
N ASP A 84 -6.41 -8.79 6.92
CA ASP A 84 -6.20 -10.23 6.87
C ASP A 84 -4.89 -10.57 6.15
N VAL A 85 -4.38 -11.79 6.39
CA VAL A 85 -3.08 -12.25 5.87
C VAL A 85 -2.99 -12.21 4.35
N GLU A 86 -4.08 -12.50 3.64
CA GLU A 86 -4.07 -12.49 2.17
C GLU A 86 -3.99 -11.06 1.63
N SER A 87 -4.76 -10.15 2.21
CA SER A 87 -4.74 -8.72 1.86
C SER A 87 -3.38 -8.09 2.16
N GLU A 88 -2.78 -8.43 3.30
CA GLU A 88 -1.41 -8.00 3.65
C GLU A 88 -0.40 -8.47 2.62
N ARG A 89 -0.44 -9.75 2.22
CA ARG A 89 0.46 -10.30 1.18
C ARG A 89 0.33 -9.56 -0.16
N LYS A 90 -0.88 -9.19 -0.56
CA LYS A 90 -1.11 -8.42 -1.80
C LYS A 90 -0.51 -7.03 -1.72
N ILE A 91 -0.66 -6.33 -0.60
CA ILE A 91 -0.03 -5.02 -0.38
C ILE A 91 1.49 -5.14 -0.34
N GLN A 92 2.03 -6.17 0.32
CA GLN A 92 3.47 -6.40 0.34
C GLN A 92 4.04 -6.65 -1.07
N LYS A 93 3.30 -7.37 -1.92
CA LYS A 93 3.67 -7.53 -3.34
C LYS A 93 3.67 -6.19 -4.08
N SER A 94 2.68 -5.33 -3.86
CA SER A 94 2.65 -3.98 -4.43
C SER A 94 3.88 -3.17 -4.04
N ILE A 95 4.21 -3.16 -2.74
CA ILE A 95 5.38 -2.46 -2.20
C ILE A 95 6.67 -2.97 -2.88
N ASN A 96 6.86 -4.29 -2.93
CA ASN A 96 8.04 -4.88 -3.56
C ASN A 96 8.14 -4.57 -5.06
N PHE A 97 7.02 -4.50 -5.77
CA PHE A 97 6.99 -4.19 -7.19
C PHE A 97 7.33 -2.71 -7.48
N LEU A 98 6.96 -1.82 -6.58
CA LEU A 98 7.23 -0.39 -6.68
C LEU A 98 8.67 -0.02 -6.28
N LYS A 99 9.37 -0.93 -5.60
CA LYS A 99 10.75 -0.72 -5.16
C LYS A 99 11.66 -0.41 -6.36
N GLY A 100 12.45 0.65 -6.24
CA GLY A 100 13.35 1.13 -7.29
C GLY A 100 12.69 1.99 -8.37
N SER A 101 11.34 2.04 -8.44
CA SER A 101 10.62 2.89 -9.40
C SER A 101 10.21 4.24 -8.79
N ILE A 102 9.87 4.25 -7.50
CA ILE A 102 9.47 5.45 -6.76
C ILE A 102 10.09 5.41 -5.35
N THR A 103 10.15 6.55 -4.69
CA THR A 103 10.53 6.60 -3.27
C THR A 103 9.34 6.18 -2.41
N LEU A 104 9.55 5.18 -1.53
CA LEU A 104 8.54 4.71 -0.59
C LEU A 104 8.94 5.07 0.84
N ILE A 105 8.04 5.73 1.58
CA ILE A 105 8.14 5.88 3.03
C ILE A 105 7.03 5.03 3.64
N ILE A 106 7.40 4.09 4.49
CA ILE A 106 6.47 3.16 5.12
C ILE A 106 6.53 3.33 6.63
N ILE A 107 5.43 3.75 7.23
CA ILE A 107 5.26 3.83 8.67
C ILE A 107 4.51 2.57 9.09
N THR A 108 5.13 1.75 9.93
CA THR A 108 4.55 0.47 10.34
C THR A 108 5.14 -0.03 11.65
N HIS A 109 4.36 -0.78 12.38
CA HIS A 109 4.81 -1.60 13.52
C HIS A 109 4.95 -3.09 13.13
N ARG A 110 4.68 -3.47 11.87
CA ARG A 110 4.73 -4.85 11.39
C ARG A 110 6.09 -5.19 10.82
N LEU A 111 6.72 -6.19 11.39
CA LEU A 111 8.04 -6.66 10.98
C LEU A 111 8.06 -7.31 9.60
N SER A 112 6.96 -7.94 9.18
CA SER A 112 6.82 -8.50 7.83
C SER A 112 7.04 -7.44 6.73
N THR A 113 6.66 -6.20 7.01
CA THR A 113 6.75 -5.10 6.05
C THR A 113 8.17 -4.58 5.90
N ILE A 114 8.98 -4.58 6.98
CA ILE A 114 10.31 -3.94 6.99
C ILE A 114 11.46 -4.87 6.59
N LYS A 115 11.22 -6.16 6.37
CA LYS A 115 12.29 -7.12 6.02
C LYS A 115 13.00 -6.79 4.71
N ASN A 116 12.28 -6.21 3.75
CA ASN A 116 12.77 -5.97 2.39
C ASN A 116 12.95 -4.49 2.05
N VAL A 117 12.97 -3.59 3.04
CA VAL A 117 13.24 -2.15 2.79
C VAL A 117 14.73 -1.88 2.74
N ASP A 118 15.11 -0.78 2.10
CA ASP A 118 16.53 -0.42 1.94
C ASP A 118 17.11 0.15 3.24
N ASN A 119 16.32 0.94 3.98
CA ASN A 119 16.72 1.52 5.26
C ASN A 119 15.55 1.58 6.25
N ILE A 120 15.85 1.42 7.52
CA ILE A 120 14.90 1.46 8.63
C ILE A 120 15.35 2.54 9.60
N PHE A 121 14.40 3.40 9.97
CA PHE A 121 14.58 4.38 11.05
C PHE A 121 13.68 3.96 12.22
N LEU A 122 14.29 3.57 13.32
CA LEU A 122 13.55 3.30 14.56
C LEU A 122 13.39 4.59 15.34
N ILE A 123 12.12 4.96 15.60
CA ILE A 123 11.74 6.19 16.28
C ILE A 123 11.24 5.85 17.69
N ASP A 124 11.82 6.48 18.69
CA ASP A 124 11.33 6.43 20.07
C ASP A 124 11.30 7.86 20.65
N LYS A 125 10.19 8.20 21.31
CA LYS A 125 9.97 9.53 21.93
C LYS A 125 10.31 10.71 21.00
N GLY A 126 9.93 10.60 19.73
CA GLY A 126 10.15 11.63 18.70
C GLY A 126 11.58 11.77 18.19
N LYS A 127 12.47 10.82 18.49
CA LYS A 127 13.87 10.81 18.04
C LYS A 127 14.19 9.52 17.30
N ILE A 128 15.05 9.62 16.28
CA ILE A 128 15.63 8.44 15.64
C ILE A 128 16.67 7.86 16.61
N VAL A 129 16.42 6.65 17.10
CA VAL A 129 17.29 5.97 18.08
C VAL A 129 18.15 4.90 17.42
N GLN A 130 17.73 4.35 16.27
CA GLN A 130 18.51 3.41 15.47
C GLN A 130 18.23 3.61 13.98
N GLU A 131 19.24 3.35 13.15
CA GLU A 131 19.16 3.45 11.70
C GLU A 131 20.00 2.36 11.03
N GLY A 132 19.48 1.77 9.95
CA GLY A 132 20.17 0.78 9.13
C GLY A 132 19.22 -0.14 8.38
N ASN A 133 19.79 -1.07 7.62
CA ASN A 133 19.02 -2.14 6.99
C ASN A 133 18.61 -3.21 8.02
N PHE A 134 17.70 -4.10 7.61
CA PHE A 134 17.16 -5.14 8.47
C PHE A 134 18.26 -6.06 9.05
N GLU A 135 19.24 -6.46 8.25
CA GLU A 135 20.33 -7.37 8.66
C GLU A 135 21.20 -6.74 9.74
N LYS A 136 21.62 -5.49 9.52
CA LYS A 136 22.43 -4.72 10.50
C LYS A 136 21.69 -4.61 11.83
N LEU A 137 20.43 -4.14 11.81
CA LEU A 137 19.67 -3.91 13.04
C LEU A 137 19.31 -5.22 13.77
N SER A 138 19.03 -6.29 13.03
CA SER A 138 18.72 -7.60 13.64
C SER A 138 19.94 -8.32 14.24
N SER A 139 21.15 -7.97 13.84
CA SER A 139 22.40 -8.52 14.38
C SER A 139 22.78 -7.95 15.76
N LEU A 140 22.29 -6.77 16.10
CA LEU A 140 22.60 -6.04 17.34
C LEU A 140 21.72 -6.53 18.50
N LYS A 141 22.08 -7.69 19.09
CA LYS A 141 21.27 -8.44 20.07
C LYS A 141 20.86 -7.69 21.34
N SER A 142 21.55 -6.62 21.72
CA SER A 142 21.26 -5.80 22.91
C SER A 142 20.28 -4.66 22.65
N ASP A 143 20.02 -4.34 21.40
CA ASP A 143 19.37 -3.11 20.98
C ASP A 143 17.85 -3.19 20.95
N LEU A 144 17.19 -2.03 20.92
CA LEU A 144 15.74 -1.91 20.97
C LEU A 144 15.07 -2.62 19.79
N PHE A 145 15.61 -2.49 18.59
CA PHE A 145 15.07 -3.15 17.40
C PHE A 145 15.04 -4.68 17.56
N TYR A 146 16.13 -5.28 18.05
CA TYR A 146 16.19 -6.72 18.29
C TYR A 146 15.19 -7.19 19.37
N LYS A 147 14.97 -6.37 20.40
CA LYS A 147 13.94 -6.66 21.43
C LYS A 147 12.54 -6.65 20.83
N LEU A 148 12.24 -5.68 19.96
CA LEU A 148 10.95 -5.63 19.24
C LEU A 148 10.76 -6.84 18.31
N LEU A 149 11.81 -7.29 17.62
CA LEU A 149 11.78 -8.51 16.81
C LEU A 149 11.36 -9.73 17.62
N LYS A 150 11.87 -9.88 18.84
CA LYS A 150 11.53 -11.02 19.71
C LYS A 150 10.10 -10.97 20.26
N LEU A 151 9.53 -9.79 20.44
CA LEU A 151 8.16 -9.64 20.95
C LEU A 151 7.09 -9.90 19.87
N SER A 152 7.49 -9.90 18.60
CA SER A 152 6.57 -10.03 17.46
C SER A 152 6.59 -11.41 16.80
N ASN A 153 7.41 -12.33 17.28
CA ASN A 153 7.43 -13.75 16.97
C ASN A 153 6.77 -14.55 18.09
#